data_c375cf630ad1eb6a77f0e2b5798dc2f3
#
_entry.id   c375cf630ad1eb6a77f0e2b5798dc2f3
#
_cell.length_a   1.000
_cell.length_b   1.000
_cell.length_c   1.000
_cell.angle_alpha   90.00
_cell.angle_beta   90.00
_cell.angle_gamma   90.00
#
_symmetry.space_group_name_H-M   'P 1'
#
loop_
_entity.id
_entity.type
_entity.pdbx_description
1 polymer ?
#
loop_
_entity_poly.entity_id
_entity_poly.type
_entity_poly.pdbx_seq_one_letter_code
_entity_poly.pdbx_strand_id
1 'polypeptide(L)'
;MNSNQAPVSDSAQQSAQVSSTNVHVPTPKFFMPVFLTIIVSTLVYIGFQLAADLSHVPALSLYSVILLATALFIALGFEFVNGFHDTANAVATVIYTNALSAPVAVMWAGFCNFLGVMVASGAVAYGIIALLPVELIMNVGSGAGFAMVFAMLIAAITWNLGTWFFGIPASSSH
;
A
#
# COMPACT_ATOMS: atom_id res chain seq x y z
N MET A 1 18.22 21.74 53.55
CA MET A 1 18.43 21.92 52.09
C MET A 1 17.09 21.76 51.42
N ASN A 2 16.43 22.86 51.13
CA ASN A 2 15.09 22.94 50.59
C ASN A 2 15.20 22.96 49.04
N SER A 3 14.79 21.86 48.37
CA SER A 3 14.73 21.78 46.93
C SER A 3 13.52 22.58 46.45
N ASN A 4 13.80 23.77 45.95
CA ASN A 4 12.87 24.63 45.23
C ASN A 4 12.58 23.96 43.86
N GLN A 5 11.54 23.11 43.79
CA GLN A 5 10.92 22.77 42.51
C GLN A 5 10.02 23.95 42.13
N ALA A 6 10.40 24.66 41.09
CA ALA A 6 9.55 25.67 40.49
C ALA A 6 8.23 25.04 40.07
N PRO A 7 7.07 25.66 40.33
CA PRO A 7 5.79 25.14 39.85
C PRO A 7 5.81 25.08 38.33
N VAL A 8 5.60 23.87 37.80
CA VAL A 8 5.37 23.66 36.36
C VAL A 8 4.21 24.57 35.98
N SER A 9 4.45 25.51 35.09
CA SER A 9 3.45 26.52 34.74
C SER A 9 2.17 25.87 34.23
N ASP A 10 1.03 26.35 34.66
CA ASP A 10 -0.31 25.86 34.26
C ASP A 10 -0.47 25.78 32.76
N SER A 11 0.25 26.58 32.01
CA SER A 11 0.33 26.55 30.55
C SER A 11 0.91 25.25 30.01
N ALA A 12 1.90 24.63 30.66
CA ALA A 12 2.46 23.34 30.23
C ALA A 12 1.51 22.16 30.52
N GLN A 13 0.80 22.23 31.66
CA GLN A 13 -0.24 21.24 31.98
C GLN A 13 -1.47 21.38 31.07
N GLN A 14 -1.85 22.59 30.72
CA GLN A 14 -2.94 22.88 29.82
C GLN A 14 -2.62 22.46 28.39
N SER A 15 -1.38 22.62 27.93
CA SER A 15 -0.90 22.15 26.64
C SER A 15 -0.91 20.62 26.56
N ALA A 16 -0.53 19.94 27.64
CA ALA A 16 -0.56 18.48 27.72
C ALA A 16 -2.02 17.93 27.75
N GLN A 17 -2.93 18.64 28.40
CA GLN A 17 -4.36 18.27 28.42
C GLN A 17 -5.06 18.50 27.09
N VAL A 18 -4.74 19.55 26.35
CA VAL A 18 -5.28 19.81 25.00
C VAL A 18 -4.82 18.74 24.00
N SER A 19 -3.60 18.18 24.19
CA SER A 19 -3.08 17.09 23.36
C SER A 19 -3.79 15.74 23.59
N SER A 20 -4.55 15.57 24.65
CA SER A 20 -5.23 14.31 24.99
C SER A 20 -6.72 14.28 24.65
N THR A 21 -7.29 15.34 24.13
CA THR A 21 -8.66 15.28 23.59
C THR A 21 -8.64 14.46 22.29
N ASN A 22 -8.77 13.15 22.44
CA ASN A 22 -9.12 12.27 21.35
C ASN A 22 -10.44 12.76 20.74
N VAL A 23 -10.37 13.57 19.71
CA VAL A 23 -11.54 13.94 18.90
C VAL A 23 -11.99 12.65 18.21
N HIS A 24 -12.84 11.90 18.87
CA HIS A 24 -13.48 10.74 18.29
C HIS A 24 -14.45 11.21 17.21
N VAL A 25 -13.94 11.35 15.97
CA VAL A 25 -14.80 11.63 14.82
C VAL A 25 -15.46 10.31 14.45
N PRO A 26 -16.79 10.18 14.63
CA PRO A 26 -17.48 8.94 14.30
C PRO A 26 -17.36 8.68 12.80
N THR A 27 -16.82 7.53 12.43
CA THR A 27 -16.82 7.07 11.03
C THR A 27 -18.28 6.89 10.59
N PRO A 28 -18.71 7.45 9.47
CA PRO A 28 -20.08 7.28 8.99
C PRO A 28 -20.36 5.79 8.73
N LYS A 29 -21.46 5.28 9.26
CA LYS A 29 -21.84 3.85 9.22
C LYS A 29 -21.90 3.26 7.82
N PHE A 30 -22.09 4.07 6.79
CA PHE A 30 -22.13 3.65 5.40
C PHE A 30 -20.73 3.56 4.75
N PHE A 31 -19.67 4.01 5.43
CA PHE A 31 -18.32 3.98 4.88
C PHE A 31 -17.83 2.57 4.59
N MET A 32 -17.96 1.68 5.55
CA MET A 32 -17.50 0.29 5.40
C MET A 32 -18.22 -0.45 4.24
N PRO A 33 -19.55 -0.40 4.11
CA PRO A 33 -20.22 -1.04 2.98
C PRO A 33 -19.86 -0.41 1.62
N VAL A 34 -19.69 0.92 1.54
CA VAL A 34 -19.25 1.58 0.31
C VAL A 34 -17.84 1.14 -0.07
N PHE A 35 -16.93 1.12 0.89
CA PHE A 35 -15.55 0.67 0.68
C PHE A 35 -15.49 -0.78 0.20
N LEU A 36 -16.23 -1.68 0.85
CA LEU A 36 -16.32 -3.08 0.42
C LEU A 36 -16.92 -3.22 -0.98
N THR A 37 -17.94 -2.44 -1.31
CA THR A 37 -18.54 -2.47 -2.64
C THR A 37 -17.54 -2.05 -3.72
N ILE A 38 -16.74 -1.02 -3.46
CA ILE A 38 -15.68 -0.57 -4.38
C ILE A 38 -14.65 -1.67 -4.57
N ILE A 39 -14.16 -2.29 -3.49
CA ILE A 39 -13.18 -3.37 -3.57
C ILE A 39 -13.75 -4.55 -4.38
N VAL A 40 -14.95 -5.00 -4.05
CA VAL A 40 -15.57 -6.14 -4.74
C VAL A 40 -15.80 -5.85 -6.22
N SER A 41 -16.32 -4.66 -6.56
CA SER A 41 -16.53 -4.28 -7.96
C SER A 41 -15.23 -4.19 -8.74
N THR A 42 -14.15 -3.68 -8.12
CA THR A 42 -12.82 -3.63 -8.72
C THR A 42 -12.25 -5.02 -8.96
N LEU A 43 -12.37 -5.94 -7.99
CA LEU A 43 -11.91 -7.32 -8.13
C LEU A 43 -12.70 -8.06 -9.22
N VAL A 44 -14.01 -7.87 -9.30
CA VAL A 44 -14.85 -8.45 -10.36
C VAL A 44 -14.45 -7.90 -11.73
N TYR A 45 -14.22 -6.60 -11.84
CA TYR A 45 -13.77 -5.96 -13.07
C TYR A 45 -12.41 -6.51 -13.53
N ILE A 46 -11.42 -6.60 -12.62
CA ILE A 46 -10.10 -7.15 -12.91
C ILE A 46 -10.22 -8.62 -13.34
N GLY A 47 -11.03 -9.41 -12.64
CA GLY A 47 -11.27 -10.81 -12.99
C GLY A 47 -11.88 -10.98 -14.38
N PHE A 48 -12.85 -10.11 -14.73
CA PHE A 48 -13.45 -10.10 -16.05
C PHE A 48 -12.46 -9.74 -17.16
N GLN A 49 -11.66 -8.68 -16.97
CA GLN A 49 -10.64 -8.27 -17.92
C GLN A 49 -9.57 -9.35 -18.11
N LEU A 50 -9.09 -9.93 -17.01
CA LEU A 50 -8.11 -11.01 -17.07
C LEU A 50 -8.67 -12.24 -17.81
N ALA A 51 -9.91 -12.62 -17.58
CA ALA A 51 -10.56 -13.72 -18.29
C ALA A 51 -10.70 -13.43 -19.79
N ALA A 52 -11.04 -12.18 -20.16
CA ALA A 52 -11.11 -11.75 -21.55
C ALA A 52 -9.74 -11.80 -22.23
N ASP A 53 -8.70 -11.30 -21.59
CA ASP A 53 -7.33 -11.30 -22.13
C ASP A 53 -6.78 -12.73 -22.28
N LEU A 54 -7.04 -13.61 -21.30
CA LEU A 54 -6.62 -15.01 -21.36
C LEU A 54 -7.34 -15.79 -22.47
N SER A 55 -8.53 -15.39 -22.90
CA SER A 55 -9.24 -16.04 -24.00
C SER A 55 -8.55 -15.90 -25.35
N HIS A 56 -7.67 -14.92 -25.51
CA HIS A 56 -6.89 -14.64 -26.71
C HIS A 56 -5.49 -15.28 -26.71
N VAL A 57 -5.10 -15.89 -25.57
CA VAL A 57 -3.80 -16.57 -25.43
C VAL A 57 -3.93 -18.04 -25.77
N PRO A 58 -2.98 -18.67 -26.48
CA PRO A 58 -2.96 -20.12 -26.68
C PRO A 58 -3.07 -20.84 -25.33
N ALA A 59 -3.75 -21.98 -25.33
CA ALA A 59 -4.06 -22.75 -24.12
C ALA A 59 -2.80 -22.94 -23.25
N LEU A 60 -2.78 -22.23 -22.12
CA LEU A 60 -1.70 -22.33 -21.14
C LEU A 60 -1.77 -23.70 -20.45
N SER A 61 -0.62 -24.29 -20.16
CA SER A 61 -0.59 -25.49 -19.34
C SER A 61 -1.15 -25.19 -17.95
N LEU A 62 -1.78 -26.16 -17.31
CA LEU A 62 -2.28 -26.02 -15.93
C LEU A 62 -1.18 -25.53 -14.98
N TYR A 63 0.05 -26.01 -15.18
CA TYR A 63 1.23 -25.56 -14.43
C TYR A 63 1.47 -24.07 -14.56
N SER A 64 1.44 -23.53 -15.78
CA SER A 64 1.63 -22.09 -16.02
C SER A 64 0.51 -21.25 -15.41
N VAL A 65 -0.73 -21.73 -15.43
CA VAL A 65 -1.87 -21.05 -14.80
C VAL A 65 -1.69 -20.99 -13.28
N ILE A 66 -1.26 -22.09 -12.66
CA ILE A 66 -1.01 -22.12 -11.20
C ILE A 66 0.13 -21.17 -10.83
N LEU A 67 1.22 -21.16 -11.59
CA LEU A 67 2.34 -20.22 -11.35
C LEU A 67 1.90 -18.76 -11.49
N LEU A 68 1.15 -18.44 -12.52
CA LEU A 68 0.62 -17.10 -12.74
C LEU A 68 -0.32 -16.66 -11.61
N ALA A 69 -1.25 -17.52 -11.22
CA ALA A 69 -2.17 -17.24 -10.11
C ALA A 69 -1.40 -17.03 -8.79
N THR A 70 -0.38 -17.85 -8.55
CA THR A 70 0.47 -17.71 -7.35
C THR A 70 1.26 -16.40 -7.38
N ALA A 71 1.85 -16.05 -8.53
CA ALA A 71 2.57 -14.78 -8.70
C ALA A 71 1.65 -13.59 -8.46
N LEU A 72 0.45 -13.62 -9.02
CA LEU A 72 -0.55 -12.57 -8.83
C LEU A 72 -0.96 -12.45 -7.35
N PHE A 73 -1.18 -13.56 -6.67
CA PHE A 73 -1.53 -13.56 -5.25
C PHE A 73 -0.41 -12.96 -4.38
N ILE A 74 0.85 -13.31 -4.65
CA ILE A 74 2.01 -12.73 -3.96
C ILE A 74 2.15 -11.24 -4.29
N ALA A 75 1.95 -10.84 -5.55
CA ALA A 75 1.98 -9.43 -5.95
C ALA A 75 0.90 -8.60 -5.25
N LEU A 76 -0.32 -9.11 -5.14
CA LEU A 76 -1.40 -8.46 -4.38
C LEU A 76 -1.06 -8.36 -2.88
N GLY A 77 -0.41 -9.38 -2.32
CA GLY A 77 0.10 -9.35 -0.95
C GLY A 77 1.18 -8.27 -0.77
N PHE A 78 2.09 -8.14 -1.73
CA PHE A 78 3.09 -7.08 -1.74
C PHE A 78 2.44 -5.70 -1.79
N GLU A 79 1.48 -5.48 -2.70
CA GLU A 79 0.77 -4.21 -2.81
C GLU A 79 -0.01 -3.86 -1.54
N PHE A 80 -0.58 -4.86 -0.87
CA PHE A 80 -1.26 -4.64 0.42
C PHE A 80 -0.27 -4.14 1.49
N VAL A 81 0.90 -4.79 1.62
CA VAL A 81 1.94 -4.39 2.58
C VAL A 81 2.49 -3.01 2.23
N ASN A 82 2.74 -2.76 0.96
CA ASN A 82 3.22 -1.48 0.45
C ASN A 82 2.23 -0.36 0.72
N GLY A 83 0.95 -0.56 0.38
CA GLY A 83 -0.10 0.42 0.61
C GLY A 83 -0.29 0.74 2.10
N PHE A 84 -0.19 -0.25 2.98
CA PHE A 84 -0.22 -0.04 4.43
C PHE A 84 0.95 0.82 4.91
N HIS A 85 2.15 0.53 4.45
CA HIS A 85 3.37 1.25 4.84
C HIS A 85 3.36 2.69 4.32
N ASP A 86 3.07 2.90 3.06
CA ASP A 86 3.06 4.22 2.42
C ASP A 86 1.94 5.11 2.91
N THR A 87 0.76 4.57 3.15
CA THR A 87 -0.35 5.35 3.70
C THR A 87 0.01 5.90 5.07
N ALA A 88 0.65 5.11 5.94
CA ALA A 88 1.08 5.58 7.25
C ALA A 88 2.02 6.79 7.13
N ASN A 89 2.98 6.75 6.23
CA ASN A 89 3.91 7.86 5.98
C ASN A 89 3.20 9.08 5.39
N ALA A 90 2.32 8.89 4.43
CA ALA A 90 1.62 9.97 3.73
C ALA A 90 0.67 10.76 4.64
N VAL A 91 0.00 10.09 5.59
CA VAL A 91 -1.00 10.75 6.45
C VAL A 91 -0.46 11.19 7.81
N ALA A 92 0.76 10.79 8.19
CA ALA A 92 1.32 11.03 9.51
C ALA A 92 1.30 12.53 9.87
N THR A 93 1.81 13.39 8.99
CA THR A 93 1.85 14.83 9.23
C THR A 93 0.47 15.46 9.37
N VAL A 94 -0.48 15.03 8.56
CA VAL A 94 -1.87 15.52 8.57
C VAL A 94 -2.58 15.15 9.87
N ILE A 95 -2.29 13.95 10.39
CA ILE A 95 -2.85 13.47 11.67
C ILE A 95 -2.19 14.18 12.84
N TYR A 96 -0.85 14.30 12.85
CA TYR A 96 -0.11 14.96 13.93
C TYR A 96 -0.44 16.45 14.05
N THR A 97 -0.72 17.13 12.94
CA THR A 97 -1.13 18.54 12.94
C THR A 97 -2.62 18.73 13.25
N ASN A 98 -3.38 17.64 13.49
CA ASN A 98 -4.84 17.67 13.68
C ASN A 98 -5.61 18.36 12.52
N ALA A 99 -5.03 18.38 11.31
CA ALA A 99 -5.68 18.98 10.15
C ALA A 99 -6.88 18.12 9.69
N LEU A 100 -6.77 16.79 9.78
CA LEU A 100 -7.85 15.84 9.53
C LEU A 100 -7.82 14.73 10.58
N SER A 101 -8.97 14.15 10.87
CA SER A 101 -9.03 12.94 11.68
C SER A 101 -8.41 11.75 10.95
N ALA A 102 -7.79 10.81 11.68
CA ALA A 102 -7.08 9.68 11.10
C ALA A 102 -7.90 8.89 10.05
N PRO A 103 -9.19 8.52 10.30
CA PRO A 103 -10.01 7.83 9.30
C PRO A 103 -10.20 8.64 8.02
N VAL A 104 -10.46 9.95 8.13
CA VAL A 104 -10.66 10.83 6.97
C VAL A 104 -9.38 11.01 6.18
N ALA A 105 -8.24 11.17 6.86
CA ALA A 105 -6.92 11.29 6.22
C ALA A 105 -6.57 10.03 5.40
N VAL A 106 -6.76 8.84 5.98
CA VAL A 106 -6.50 7.57 5.29
C VAL A 106 -7.41 7.37 4.08
N MET A 107 -8.71 7.70 4.24
CA MET A 107 -9.68 7.61 3.13
C MET A 107 -9.33 8.55 1.98
N TRP A 108 -8.97 9.78 2.31
CA TRP A 108 -8.57 10.78 1.32
C TRP A 108 -7.31 10.37 0.58
N ALA A 109 -6.30 9.87 1.31
CA ALA A 109 -5.07 9.33 0.71
C ALA A 109 -5.36 8.16 -0.23
N GLY A 110 -6.20 7.20 0.17
CA GLY A 110 -6.60 6.07 -0.65
C GLY A 110 -7.36 6.51 -1.91
N PHE A 111 -8.25 7.49 -1.80
CA PHE A 111 -8.96 8.06 -2.95
C PHE A 111 -8.01 8.75 -3.94
N CYS A 112 -7.06 9.55 -3.44
CA CYS A 112 -6.06 10.19 -4.28
C CYS A 112 -5.15 9.16 -4.99
N ASN A 113 -4.73 8.11 -4.29
CA ASN A 113 -3.96 7.02 -4.87
C ASN A 113 -4.74 6.31 -5.98
N PHE A 114 -6.01 6.00 -5.74
CA PHE A 114 -6.88 5.40 -6.75
C PHE A 114 -6.99 6.28 -8.01
N LEU A 115 -7.23 7.58 -7.84
CA LEU A 115 -7.25 8.53 -8.96
C LEU A 115 -5.90 8.59 -9.67
N GLY A 116 -4.80 8.57 -8.93
CA GLY A 116 -3.45 8.55 -9.49
C GLY A 116 -3.21 7.35 -10.41
N VAL A 117 -3.62 6.16 -9.97
CA VAL A 117 -3.52 4.93 -10.77
C VAL A 117 -4.39 5.02 -12.03
N MET A 118 -5.62 5.53 -11.92
CA MET A 118 -6.53 5.69 -13.06
C MET A 118 -5.97 6.65 -14.13
N VAL A 119 -5.23 7.67 -13.72
CA VAL A 119 -4.65 8.69 -14.63
C VAL A 119 -3.27 8.29 -15.16
N ALA A 120 -2.52 7.47 -14.43
CA ALA A 120 -1.13 7.15 -14.74
C ALA A 120 -0.90 6.34 -16.04
N SER A 121 -1.95 5.84 -16.68
CA SER A 121 -1.94 5.24 -18.04
C SER A 121 -0.80 4.25 -18.36
N GLY A 122 -0.31 3.50 -17.41
CA GLY A 122 0.74 2.49 -17.62
C GLY A 122 2.15 3.05 -17.91
N ALA A 123 2.33 4.34 -18.08
CA ALA A 123 3.63 4.94 -18.39
C ALA A 123 4.70 4.62 -17.34
N VAL A 124 4.31 4.59 -16.06
CA VAL A 124 5.21 4.21 -14.95
C VAL A 124 5.62 2.74 -15.07
N ALA A 125 4.70 1.84 -15.39
CA ALA A 125 5.00 0.41 -15.56
C ALA A 125 5.97 0.19 -16.72
N TYR A 126 5.79 0.85 -17.85
CA TYR A 126 6.72 0.79 -18.97
C TYR A 126 8.10 1.38 -18.61
N GLY A 127 8.14 2.46 -17.83
CA GLY A 127 9.39 3.02 -17.31
C GLY A 127 10.17 2.03 -16.46
N ILE A 128 9.49 1.30 -15.57
CA ILE A 128 10.10 0.26 -14.74
C ILE A 128 10.60 -0.91 -15.57
N ILE A 129 9.79 -1.39 -16.54
CA ILE A 129 10.18 -2.46 -17.46
C ILE A 129 11.45 -2.08 -18.24
N ALA A 130 11.58 -0.82 -18.66
CA ALA A 130 12.75 -0.33 -19.39
C ALA A 130 14.05 -0.32 -18.56
N LEU A 131 13.94 -0.35 -17.22
CA LEU A 131 15.09 -0.44 -16.31
C LEU A 131 15.53 -1.88 -16.04
N LEU A 132 14.70 -2.87 -16.39
CA LEU A 132 15.04 -4.27 -16.17
C LEU A 132 16.07 -4.75 -17.19
N PRO A 133 17.03 -5.61 -16.80
CA PRO A 133 17.94 -6.26 -17.73
C PRO A 133 17.19 -7.01 -18.84
N VAL A 134 17.68 -6.94 -20.07
CA VAL A 134 17.03 -7.56 -21.23
C VAL A 134 16.91 -9.08 -21.07
N GLU A 135 17.89 -9.72 -20.43
CA GLU A 135 17.90 -11.16 -20.12
C GLU A 135 16.70 -11.55 -19.25
N LEU A 136 16.30 -10.66 -18.36
CA LEU A 136 15.13 -10.79 -17.50
C LEU A 136 13.84 -10.82 -18.31
N ILE A 137 13.69 -9.86 -19.22
CA ILE A 137 12.49 -9.69 -20.03
C ILE A 137 12.34 -10.87 -21.00
N MET A 138 13.44 -11.33 -21.60
CA MET A 138 13.44 -12.44 -22.56
C MET A 138 13.08 -13.79 -21.91
N ASN A 139 13.32 -13.96 -20.61
CA ASN A 139 13.10 -15.23 -19.90
C ASN A 139 11.84 -15.24 -19.03
N VAL A 140 11.03 -14.18 -19.05
CA VAL A 140 9.83 -14.06 -18.19
C VAL A 140 8.86 -15.24 -18.35
N GLY A 141 8.73 -15.82 -19.54
CA GLY A 141 7.87 -16.98 -19.78
C GLY A 141 8.50 -18.33 -19.39
N SER A 142 9.74 -18.36 -18.93
CA SER A 142 10.43 -19.58 -18.50
C SER A 142 10.29 -19.82 -17.01
N GLY A 143 10.57 -21.05 -16.56
CA GLY A 143 10.62 -21.36 -15.12
C GLY A 143 11.63 -20.50 -14.34
N ALA A 144 12.74 -20.12 -14.99
CA ALA A 144 13.74 -19.21 -14.42
C ALA A 144 13.18 -17.79 -14.27
N GLY A 145 12.39 -17.30 -15.23
CA GLY A 145 11.74 -16.00 -15.18
C GLY A 145 10.72 -15.92 -14.03
N PHE A 146 9.90 -16.95 -13.86
CA PHE A 146 8.98 -17.00 -12.72
C PHE A 146 9.73 -17.02 -11.38
N ALA A 147 10.78 -17.85 -11.24
CA ALA A 147 11.59 -17.89 -10.02
C ALA A 147 12.17 -16.53 -9.65
N MET A 148 12.58 -15.76 -10.63
CA MET A 148 13.13 -14.42 -10.45
C MET A 148 12.06 -13.41 -10.02
N VAL A 149 10.87 -13.40 -10.66
CA VAL A 149 9.75 -12.55 -10.24
C VAL A 149 9.36 -12.87 -8.80
N PHE A 150 9.28 -14.15 -8.43
CA PHE A 150 9.02 -14.55 -7.05
C PHE A 150 10.11 -14.06 -6.08
N ALA A 151 11.38 -14.19 -6.46
CA ALA A 151 12.49 -13.72 -5.63
C ALA A 151 12.42 -12.22 -5.39
N MET A 152 12.12 -11.42 -6.42
CA MET A 152 11.95 -9.97 -6.32
C MET A 152 10.77 -9.60 -5.39
N LEU A 153 9.61 -10.24 -5.57
CA LEU A 153 8.43 -9.98 -4.74
C LEU A 153 8.67 -10.34 -3.28
N ILE A 154 9.26 -11.51 -3.01
CA ILE A 154 9.57 -11.97 -1.65
C ILE A 154 10.61 -11.04 -1.00
N ALA A 155 11.64 -10.63 -1.73
CA ALA A 155 12.64 -9.68 -1.22
C ALA A 155 11.99 -8.34 -0.87
N ALA A 156 11.13 -7.79 -1.73
CA ALA A 156 10.43 -6.54 -1.50
C ALA A 156 9.46 -6.61 -0.29
N ILE A 157 8.70 -7.71 -0.16
CA ILE A 157 7.82 -7.94 1.00
C ILE A 157 8.66 -8.03 2.28
N THR A 158 9.73 -8.81 2.25
CA THR A 158 10.63 -8.99 3.41
C THR A 158 11.24 -7.66 3.83
N TRP A 159 11.68 -6.85 2.87
CA TRP A 159 12.20 -5.52 3.12
C TRP A 159 11.16 -4.60 3.76
N ASN A 160 9.97 -4.51 3.18
CA ASN A 160 8.90 -3.65 3.69
C ASN A 160 8.44 -4.07 5.10
N LEU A 161 8.25 -5.36 5.34
CA LEU A 161 7.89 -5.87 6.66
C LEU A 161 9.03 -5.69 7.67
N GLY A 162 10.27 -5.92 7.25
CA GLY A 162 11.45 -5.73 8.09
C GLY A 162 11.61 -4.27 8.52
N THR A 163 11.55 -3.33 7.60
CA THR A 163 11.64 -1.90 7.90
C THR A 163 10.50 -1.43 8.79
N TRP A 164 9.29 -1.92 8.56
CA TRP A 164 8.15 -1.66 9.43
C TRP A 164 8.36 -2.21 10.85
N PHE A 165 8.80 -3.45 10.97
CA PHE A 165 9.05 -4.10 12.26
C PHE A 165 10.13 -3.39 13.09
N PHE A 166 11.22 -2.96 12.44
CA PHE A 166 12.32 -2.25 13.10
C PHE A 166 12.07 -0.75 13.26
N GLY A 167 10.95 -0.20 12.76
CA GLY A 167 10.64 1.22 12.80
C GLY A 167 11.59 2.07 11.96
N ILE A 168 12.22 1.49 10.94
CA ILE A 168 13.13 2.20 10.05
C ILE A 168 12.28 2.91 8.98
N PRO A 169 12.40 4.24 8.82
CA PRO A 169 11.70 4.94 7.76
C PRO A 169 12.21 4.43 6.41
N ALA A 170 11.33 3.85 5.63
CA ALA A 170 11.61 3.41 4.28
C ALA A 170 10.55 3.98 3.33
N SER A 171 10.98 4.28 2.12
CA SER A 171 10.09 4.64 1.02
C SER A 171 10.10 3.51 0.00
N SER A 172 8.93 3.08 -0.44
CA SER A 172 8.79 2.09 -1.51
C SER A 172 9.23 2.60 -2.87
N SER A 173 9.44 3.92 -2.99
CA SER A 173 9.92 4.58 -4.21
C SER A 173 11.45 4.56 -4.34
N HIS A 174 12.17 4.11 -3.34
CA HIS A 174 13.61 3.93 -3.33
C HIS A 174 13.92 2.45 -3.37
#